data_d7df97382d5e3ec83a5003bd18b8421b
#
_entry.id   d7df97382d5e3ec83a5003bd18b8421b
#
_cell.length_a   1.000
_cell.length_b   1.000
_cell.length_c   1.000
_cell.angle_alpha   90.00
_cell.angle_beta   90.00
_cell.angle_gamma   90.00
#
_symmetry.space_group_name_H-M   'P 1'
#
loop_
_entity.id
_entity.type
_entity.pdbx_description
1 polymer ?
#
loop_
_entity_poly.entity_id
_entity_poly.type
_entity_poly.pdbx_seq_one_letter_code
_entity_poly.pdbx_strand_id
1 'polypeptide(L)'
;RDLHSFPTRRSSDLNRSSNDNDPKHIVVTVPGLTGEPSAGFNPLTGWGCGHMNFNPLVQSTLLKSDKNGNFVNDLATGYNVSSDGLKWTVGVRDDVKFSNNETLTAKDVAFTFNEAKSSNSELDMSNLKEAKVIDDNTVEFTLNSPQSTFSYDLRYIGIIPEKDYNNETYGENPIGTGPYKLKQWDKGQQAIFEINDNYYGDKPYFTQITMLFPEEDSAAMQIAKSNQADIVQVPISGLNETVDGYDLIEYYSPRAQGITFPYQNATGVKTTGGNDIGNNVTGDVAIRKALNVGINREEIVDSVYKGHAVVEYSGVDHFKYANPNAVVKDNDKEAAKQILEEAGWVDTNGDGIREKNGTPATFTLLYSSDDQARQALATVVSEQAKDLGINIELEGTDWDTIYSRMYKDPAVFQQSSDNPYRNIYQQYHSKENYSEDNYMNPNGYSNKEVDAILESALKENDVNASYSLWADAASTGSGSGFGPNADAPWLWIADFDYCYFVKNGIDMGTEPATGHDYMQNICEWTRTNSTE
;
A
#
# COMPACT_ATOMS: atom_id res chain seq x y z
N ARG A 1 -43.35 -5.08 -10.55
CA ARG A 1 -43.54 -6.53 -10.47
C ARG A 1 -42.52 -7.23 -11.33
N ASP A 2 -41.86 -8.04 -10.73
CA ASP A 2 -41.26 -9.32 -10.91
C ASP A 2 -39.83 -9.34 -10.34
N LEU A 3 -39.81 -9.88 -9.15
CA LEU A 3 -38.60 -10.36 -8.48
C LEU A 3 -38.06 -11.54 -9.31
N HIS A 4 -37.00 -11.31 -10.08
CA HIS A 4 -36.18 -12.41 -10.57
C HIS A 4 -35.26 -12.85 -9.44
N SER A 5 -35.66 -13.97 -8.77
CA SER A 5 -34.80 -14.72 -7.89
C SER A 5 -33.57 -15.21 -8.67
N PHE A 6 -32.40 -14.70 -8.34
CA PHE A 6 -31.13 -15.31 -8.77
C PHE A 6 -31.00 -16.65 -8.06
N PRO A 7 -30.64 -17.73 -8.77
CA PRO A 7 -30.40 -19.01 -8.13
C PRO A 7 -29.12 -18.88 -7.28
N THR A 8 -29.28 -19.05 -5.97
CA THR A 8 -28.16 -19.30 -5.06
C THR A 8 -27.48 -20.60 -5.49
N ARG A 9 -26.36 -20.50 -6.23
CA ARG A 9 -25.50 -21.65 -6.49
C ARG A 9 -24.82 -22.03 -5.18
N ARG A 10 -24.93 -23.29 -4.82
CA ARG A 10 -24.29 -23.89 -3.67
C ARG A 10 -22.76 -23.84 -3.84
N SER A 11 -22.06 -23.54 -2.77
CA SER A 11 -20.59 -23.52 -2.64
C SER A 11 -19.91 -24.90 -2.85
N SER A 12 -20.60 -25.88 -3.44
CA SER A 12 -20.09 -27.25 -3.65
C SER A 12 -19.55 -27.54 -5.05
N ASP A 13 -19.51 -26.55 -5.95
CA ASP A 13 -19.12 -26.76 -7.36
C ASP A 13 -17.79 -26.12 -7.75
N LEU A 14 -16.87 -25.93 -6.78
CA LEU A 14 -15.46 -25.73 -7.11
C LEU A 14 -14.96 -27.06 -7.71
N ASN A 15 -14.96 -27.15 -9.01
CA ASN A 15 -14.40 -28.29 -9.73
C ASN A 15 -12.90 -28.36 -9.42
N ARG A 16 -12.52 -29.18 -8.45
CA ARG A 16 -11.15 -29.67 -8.33
C ARG A 16 -10.79 -30.29 -9.68
N SER A 17 -9.90 -29.62 -10.42
CA SER A 17 -9.32 -30.22 -11.62
C SER A 17 -8.55 -31.49 -11.22
N SER A 18 -8.51 -32.47 -12.10
CA SER A 18 -7.98 -33.82 -11.92
C SER A 18 -6.47 -33.92 -11.61
N ASN A 19 -5.81 -32.86 -11.08
CA ASN A 19 -4.38 -32.78 -10.79
C ASN A 19 -4.08 -32.61 -9.28
N ASP A 20 -4.98 -33.02 -8.40
CA ASP A 20 -4.83 -32.91 -6.92
C ASP A 20 -3.58 -33.61 -6.34
N ASN A 21 -2.84 -34.37 -7.13
CA ASN A 21 -1.64 -35.08 -6.72
C ASN A 21 -0.36 -34.62 -7.47
N ASP A 22 -0.39 -33.55 -8.25
CA ASP A 22 0.82 -33.07 -8.90
C ASP A 22 1.65 -32.24 -7.88
N PRO A 23 2.82 -32.71 -7.43
CA PRO A 23 3.66 -31.98 -6.50
C PRO A 23 4.19 -30.65 -7.06
N LYS A 24 4.06 -30.45 -8.37
CA LYS A 24 4.47 -29.24 -9.09
C LYS A 24 3.33 -28.22 -9.26
N HIS A 25 2.14 -28.53 -8.76
CA HIS A 25 0.99 -27.62 -8.74
C HIS A 25 0.84 -27.03 -7.34
N ILE A 26 0.66 -25.70 -7.25
CA ILE A 26 0.36 -24.99 -6.01
C ILE A 26 -0.94 -24.22 -6.14
N VAL A 27 -1.72 -24.23 -5.08
CA VAL A 27 -2.98 -23.49 -4.97
C VAL A 27 -2.84 -22.41 -3.91
N VAL A 28 -3.13 -21.17 -4.26
CA VAL A 28 -3.00 -20.00 -3.36
C VAL A 28 -4.30 -19.21 -3.34
N THR A 29 -4.57 -18.49 -2.26
CA THR A 29 -5.66 -17.52 -2.21
C THR A 29 -5.15 -16.09 -2.22
N VAL A 30 -5.94 -15.18 -2.75
CA VAL A 30 -5.73 -13.72 -2.69
C VAL A 30 -7.05 -13.08 -2.28
N PRO A 31 -7.35 -12.98 -0.97
CA PRO A 31 -8.60 -12.45 -0.47
C PRO A 31 -8.61 -10.93 -0.28
N GLY A 32 -9.78 -10.39 -0.04
CA GLY A 32 -10.01 -9.04 0.44
C GLY A 32 -9.70 -7.96 -0.60
N LEU A 33 -9.15 -6.85 -0.14
CA LEU A 33 -8.77 -5.70 -0.98
C LEU A 33 -7.74 -6.03 -2.06
N THR A 34 -7.01 -7.15 -1.89
CA THR A 34 -6.05 -7.69 -2.86
C THR A 34 -6.67 -8.70 -3.82
N GLY A 35 -7.98 -8.88 -3.78
CA GLY A 35 -8.72 -9.89 -4.49
C GLY A 35 -8.51 -9.97 -6.00
N GLU A 36 -9.52 -10.45 -6.71
CA GLU A 36 -9.49 -10.55 -8.17
C GLU A 36 -9.23 -9.18 -8.82
N PRO A 37 -8.24 -9.05 -9.73
CA PRO A 37 -7.98 -7.79 -10.39
C PRO A 37 -9.14 -7.39 -11.31
N SER A 38 -9.81 -6.28 -11.02
CA SER A 38 -10.96 -5.81 -11.80
C SER A 38 -10.62 -5.52 -13.27
N ALA A 39 -9.40 -5.05 -13.54
CA ALA A 39 -8.88 -4.76 -14.87
C ALA A 39 -8.04 -5.91 -15.46
N GLY A 40 -8.00 -7.06 -14.80
CA GLY A 40 -7.15 -8.18 -15.17
C GLY A 40 -5.66 -7.94 -14.91
N PHE A 41 -4.82 -8.71 -15.57
CA PHE A 41 -3.38 -8.73 -15.34
C PHE A 41 -2.61 -7.73 -16.22
N ASN A 42 -3.18 -6.53 -16.39
CA ASN A 42 -2.53 -5.42 -17.09
C ASN A 42 -1.76 -4.54 -16.09
N PRO A 43 -0.41 -4.50 -16.13
CA PRO A 43 0.38 -3.74 -15.16
C PRO A 43 0.22 -2.22 -15.30
N LEU A 44 -0.37 -1.73 -16.39
CA LEU A 44 -0.57 -0.30 -16.61
C LEU A 44 -1.89 0.24 -16.04
N THR A 45 -2.88 -0.61 -15.83
CA THR A 45 -4.16 -0.16 -15.28
C THR A 45 -4.14 -0.07 -13.76
N GLY A 46 -3.02 -0.46 -13.15
CA GLY A 46 -2.76 -0.34 -11.72
C GLY A 46 -3.63 -1.26 -10.88
N TRP A 47 -3.04 -1.79 -9.84
CA TRP A 47 -3.75 -2.56 -8.81
C TRP A 47 -4.29 -1.66 -7.71
N GLY A 48 -4.11 -0.34 -7.85
CA GLY A 48 -4.46 0.66 -6.89
C GLY A 48 -3.59 0.73 -5.64
N CYS A 49 -3.76 1.81 -4.89
CA CYS A 49 -3.11 1.98 -3.61
C CYS A 49 -3.61 0.89 -2.64
N GLY A 50 -2.70 0.12 -2.06
CA GLY A 50 -3.03 -0.96 -1.12
C GLY A 50 -3.27 -2.33 -1.74
N HIS A 51 -3.16 -2.47 -3.05
CA HIS A 51 -3.24 -3.76 -3.72
C HIS A 51 -1.87 -4.43 -3.79
N MET A 52 -1.83 -5.75 -3.69
CA MET A 52 -0.60 -6.52 -3.89
C MET A 52 -0.06 -6.34 -5.29
N ASN A 53 1.26 -6.24 -5.40
CA ASN A 53 1.94 -6.35 -6.67
C ASN A 53 2.18 -7.83 -6.99
N PHE A 54 1.83 -8.26 -8.21
CA PHE A 54 2.06 -9.63 -8.68
C PHE A 54 3.31 -9.79 -9.55
N ASN A 55 4.09 -8.72 -9.72
CA ASN A 55 5.38 -8.86 -10.37
C ASN A 55 6.32 -9.75 -9.52
N PRO A 56 7.11 -10.63 -10.12
CA PRO A 56 7.27 -10.84 -11.57
C PRO A 56 6.40 -11.96 -12.16
N LEU A 57 5.23 -12.30 -11.60
CA LEU A 57 4.47 -13.48 -12.01
C LEU A 57 4.34 -13.58 -13.54
N VAL A 58 3.77 -12.56 -14.18
CA VAL A 58 3.61 -12.50 -15.65
C VAL A 58 4.57 -11.50 -16.29
N GLN A 59 4.71 -10.31 -15.70
CA GLN A 59 5.59 -9.26 -16.21
C GLN A 59 6.80 -9.06 -15.29
N SER A 60 7.98 -9.00 -15.87
CA SER A 60 9.18 -8.52 -15.19
C SER A 60 9.31 -7.00 -15.31
N THR A 61 10.11 -6.42 -14.44
CA THR A 61 10.36 -4.98 -14.32
C THR A 61 11.81 -4.65 -14.66
N LEU A 62 12.14 -3.38 -14.83
CA LEU A 62 13.53 -2.97 -15.10
C LEU A 62 14.43 -3.21 -13.89
N LEU A 63 13.96 -2.88 -12.69
CA LEU A 63 14.63 -3.13 -11.43
C LEU A 63 13.77 -4.04 -10.55
N LYS A 64 14.38 -4.71 -9.58
CA LYS A 64 13.70 -5.43 -8.51
C LYS A 64 14.36 -5.12 -7.16
N SER A 65 13.74 -5.48 -6.05
CA SER A 65 14.34 -5.38 -4.73
C SER A 65 15.07 -6.68 -4.38
N ASP A 66 16.23 -6.57 -3.72
CA ASP A 66 16.82 -7.68 -2.99
C ASP A 66 16.11 -7.85 -1.62
N LYS A 67 16.49 -8.88 -0.86
CA LYS A 67 15.94 -9.16 0.48
C LYS A 67 16.11 -8.01 1.50
N ASN A 68 17.02 -7.09 1.24
CA ASN A 68 17.27 -5.92 2.07
C ASN A 68 16.58 -4.65 1.55
N GLY A 69 15.73 -4.78 0.50
CA GLY A 69 15.06 -3.67 -0.14
C GLY A 69 15.99 -2.74 -0.94
N ASN A 70 17.16 -3.22 -1.40
CA ASN A 70 18.00 -2.46 -2.32
C ASN A 70 17.56 -2.73 -3.75
N PHE A 71 17.62 -1.69 -4.60
CA PHE A 71 17.38 -1.87 -6.03
C PHE A 71 18.52 -2.66 -6.69
N VAL A 72 18.14 -3.69 -7.41
CA VAL A 72 19.04 -4.49 -8.24
C VAL A 72 18.48 -4.58 -9.65
N ASN A 73 19.36 -4.77 -10.64
CA ASN A 73 18.95 -4.91 -12.02
C ASN A 73 18.14 -6.21 -12.24
N ASP A 74 17.10 -6.12 -13.09
CA ASP A 74 16.36 -7.28 -13.60
C ASP A 74 16.36 -7.26 -15.13
N LEU A 75 15.39 -6.59 -15.79
CA LEU A 75 15.46 -6.37 -17.25
C LEU A 75 16.47 -5.26 -17.62
N ALA A 76 16.79 -4.37 -16.70
CA ALA A 76 17.85 -3.40 -16.90
C ALA A 76 19.24 -4.04 -16.76
N THR A 77 20.22 -3.55 -17.52
CA THR A 77 21.65 -3.86 -17.35
C THR A 77 22.35 -2.81 -16.46
N GLY A 78 21.70 -1.69 -16.21
CA GLY A 78 22.14 -0.57 -15.40
C GLY A 78 21.48 0.73 -15.85
N TYR A 79 21.69 1.78 -15.07
CA TYR A 79 21.19 3.11 -15.43
C TYR A 79 22.15 4.22 -14.99
N ASN A 80 22.03 5.38 -15.64
CA ASN A 80 22.72 6.60 -15.29
C ASN A 80 21.74 7.76 -15.23
N VAL A 81 21.96 8.67 -14.28
CA VAL A 81 21.14 9.88 -14.11
C VAL A 81 21.99 11.09 -14.48
N SER A 82 21.44 12.01 -15.26
CA SER A 82 22.11 13.27 -15.61
C SER A 82 22.31 14.15 -14.37
N SER A 83 23.31 15.03 -14.40
CA SER A 83 23.65 15.90 -13.27
C SER A 83 22.52 16.84 -12.82
N ASP A 84 21.58 17.14 -13.71
CA ASP A 84 20.36 17.91 -13.41
C ASP A 84 19.18 17.05 -12.94
N GLY A 85 19.35 15.71 -12.85
CA GLY A 85 18.31 14.78 -12.42
C GLY A 85 17.18 14.56 -13.41
N LEU A 86 17.24 15.17 -14.60
CA LEU A 86 16.12 15.17 -15.55
C LEU A 86 16.14 14.00 -16.54
N LYS A 87 17.29 13.35 -16.74
CA LYS A 87 17.43 12.27 -17.70
C LYS A 87 17.96 11.01 -17.04
N TRP A 88 17.24 9.92 -17.26
CA TRP A 88 17.61 8.58 -16.83
C TRP A 88 17.87 7.73 -18.07
N THR A 89 19.12 7.34 -18.28
CA THR A 89 19.52 6.45 -19.39
C THR A 89 19.63 5.04 -18.85
N VAL A 90 18.79 4.14 -19.33
CA VAL A 90 18.68 2.76 -18.87
C VAL A 90 19.07 1.81 -19.97
N GLY A 91 20.05 0.94 -19.68
CA GLY A 91 20.39 -0.18 -20.55
C GLY A 91 19.39 -1.33 -20.36
N VAL A 92 18.98 -1.97 -21.44
CA VAL A 92 18.02 -3.09 -21.47
C VAL A 92 18.72 -4.35 -21.94
N ARG A 93 18.41 -5.49 -21.34
CA ARG A 93 18.91 -6.82 -21.74
C ARG A 93 18.48 -7.16 -23.19
N ASP A 94 19.30 -7.94 -23.88
CA ASP A 94 19.08 -8.40 -25.25
C ASP A 94 18.83 -9.91 -25.38
N ASP A 95 18.85 -10.62 -24.24
CA ASP A 95 18.70 -12.07 -24.15
C ASP A 95 17.33 -12.52 -23.65
N VAL A 96 16.36 -11.58 -23.50
CA VAL A 96 15.04 -11.83 -22.91
C VAL A 96 13.98 -11.97 -24.00
N LYS A 97 13.07 -12.94 -23.82
CA LYS A 97 11.89 -13.12 -24.67
C LYS A 97 10.61 -13.05 -23.88
N PHE A 98 9.59 -12.50 -24.50
CA PHE A 98 8.22 -12.61 -24.03
C PHE A 98 7.68 -14.03 -24.14
N SER A 99 6.58 -14.32 -23.46
CA SER A 99 5.91 -15.63 -23.50
C SER A 99 5.42 -16.05 -24.89
N ASN A 100 5.26 -15.10 -25.82
CA ASN A 100 4.93 -15.33 -27.23
C ASN A 100 6.15 -15.55 -28.15
N ASN A 101 7.36 -15.68 -27.61
CA ASN A 101 8.66 -15.82 -28.29
C ASN A 101 9.24 -14.55 -28.96
N GLU A 102 8.58 -13.40 -28.87
CA GLU A 102 9.17 -12.15 -29.34
C GLU A 102 10.29 -11.68 -28.39
N THR A 103 11.34 -11.08 -28.97
CA THR A 103 12.47 -10.56 -28.19
C THR A 103 12.10 -9.21 -27.58
N LEU A 104 12.37 -9.06 -26.28
CA LEU A 104 12.29 -7.77 -25.58
C LEU A 104 13.32 -6.79 -26.16
N THR A 105 12.90 -5.56 -26.40
CA THR A 105 13.77 -4.47 -26.89
C THR A 105 13.50 -3.17 -26.12
N ALA A 106 14.36 -2.19 -26.30
CA ALA A 106 14.16 -0.84 -25.78
C ALA A 106 12.84 -0.19 -26.24
N LYS A 107 12.24 -0.65 -27.36
CA LYS A 107 10.95 -0.15 -27.85
C LYS A 107 9.81 -0.54 -26.92
N ASP A 108 9.81 -1.78 -26.43
CA ASP A 108 8.80 -2.27 -25.51
C ASP A 108 8.85 -1.51 -24.19
N VAL A 109 10.06 -1.22 -23.69
CA VAL A 109 10.28 -0.42 -22.48
C VAL A 109 9.78 1.01 -22.68
N ALA A 110 10.20 1.69 -23.74
CA ALA A 110 9.77 3.06 -24.03
C ALA A 110 8.26 3.14 -24.24
N PHE A 111 7.67 2.20 -24.95
CA PHE A 111 6.23 2.07 -25.15
C PHE A 111 5.51 1.93 -23.81
N THR A 112 5.95 0.99 -22.95
CA THR A 112 5.33 0.72 -21.66
C THR A 112 5.20 1.98 -20.80
N PHE A 113 6.27 2.75 -20.67
CA PHE A 113 6.26 3.95 -19.84
C PHE A 113 5.47 5.11 -20.46
N ASN A 114 5.52 5.28 -21.77
CA ASN A 114 4.70 6.29 -22.46
C ASN A 114 3.20 5.94 -22.39
N GLU A 115 2.86 4.65 -22.47
CA GLU A 115 1.48 4.18 -22.32
C GLU A 115 1.03 4.33 -20.85
N ALA A 116 1.86 3.98 -19.88
CA ALA A 116 1.57 4.21 -18.46
C ALA A 116 1.26 5.67 -18.15
N LYS A 117 2.01 6.61 -18.76
CA LYS A 117 1.74 8.05 -18.62
C LYS A 117 0.38 8.47 -19.16
N SER A 118 -0.09 7.85 -20.24
CA SER A 118 -1.39 8.14 -20.85
C SER A 118 -2.53 7.32 -20.26
N SER A 119 -2.23 6.29 -19.48
CA SER A 119 -3.24 5.48 -18.81
C SER A 119 -3.96 6.29 -17.73
N ASN A 120 -5.25 6.06 -17.60
CA ASN A 120 -6.05 6.65 -16.53
C ASN A 120 -6.02 5.75 -15.29
N SER A 121 -4.82 5.42 -14.83
CA SER A 121 -4.56 4.50 -13.71
C SER A 121 -4.00 5.25 -12.50
N GLU A 122 -3.90 4.56 -11.38
CA GLU A 122 -3.28 5.08 -10.16
C GLU A 122 -1.73 5.19 -10.23
N LEU A 123 -1.14 4.81 -11.37
CA LEU A 123 0.27 5.02 -11.64
C LEU A 123 0.50 6.50 -11.95
N ASP A 124 0.99 7.26 -10.98
CA ASP A 124 1.33 8.66 -11.18
C ASP A 124 2.62 8.80 -12.00
N MET A 125 2.45 8.86 -13.32
CA MET A 125 3.53 9.13 -14.28
C MET A 125 3.51 10.57 -14.81
N SER A 126 2.86 11.49 -14.11
CA SER A 126 2.72 12.90 -14.52
C SER A 126 4.05 13.62 -14.67
N ASN A 127 5.07 13.21 -13.92
CA ASN A 127 6.43 13.76 -14.00
C ASN A 127 7.25 13.19 -15.18
N LEU A 128 6.85 12.10 -15.81
CA LEU A 128 7.50 11.59 -17.01
C LEU A 128 7.13 12.49 -18.21
N LYS A 129 8.11 13.14 -18.82
CA LYS A 129 7.93 13.89 -20.07
C LYS A 129 7.80 12.94 -21.25
N GLU A 130 8.79 12.05 -21.41
CA GLU A 130 8.81 11.03 -22.45
C GLU A 130 9.82 9.93 -22.11
N ALA A 131 9.58 8.72 -22.64
CA ALA A 131 10.55 7.64 -22.75
C ALA A 131 10.93 7.49 -24.24
N LYS A 132 12.22 7.61 -24.55
CA LYS A 132 12.73 7.62 -25.93
C LYS A 132 13.74 6.50 -26.15
N VAL A 133 13.58 5.76 -27.23
CA VAL A 133 14.56 4.77 -27.69
C VAL A 133 15.80 5.49 -28.23
N ILE A 134 16.96 5.16 -27.69
CA ILE A 134 18.27 5.65 -28.18
C ILE A 134 18.86 4.67 -29.17
N ASP A 135 18.81 3.38 -28.82
CA ASP A 135 19.17 2.25 -29.69
C ASP A 135 18.38 1.00 -29.25
N ASP A 136 18.64 -0.17 -29.83
CA ASP A 136 17.87 -1.39 -29.56
C ASP A 136 17.89 -1.84 -28.09
N ASN A 137 18.88 -1.42 -27.32
CA ASN A 137 19.11 -1.81 -25.93
C ASN A 137 19.20 -0.63 -24.94
N THR A 138 18.84 0.59 -25.37
CA THR A 138 18.96 1.78 -24.53
C THR A 138 17.73 2.66 -24.63
N VAL A 139 17.15 2.99 -23.47
CA VAL A 139 16.04 3.95 -23.32
C VAL A 139 16.51 5.15 -22.51
N GLU A 140 16.17 6.36 -22.95
CA GLU A 140 16.30 7.59 -22.19
C GLU A 140 14.92 8.05 -21.72
N PHE A 141 14.73 8.11 -20.40
CA PHE A 141 13.56 8.72 -19.78
C PHE A 141 13.88 10.19 -19.49
N THR A 142 13.05 11.10 -19.96
CA THR A 142 13.13 12.54 -19.64
C THR A 142 12.00 12.89 -18.68
N LEU A 143 12.34 13.49 -17.54
CA LEU A 143 11.39 13.94 -16.54
C LEU A 143 11.11 15.44 -16.68
N ASN A 144 9.95 15.90 -16.21
CA ASN A 144 9.59 17.33 -16.15
C ASN A 144 10.32 18.05 -15.01
N SER A 145 10.62 17.36 -13.91
CA SER A 145 11.41 17.82 -12.77
C SER A 145 12.25 16.67 -12.21
N PRO A 146 13.37 16.95 -11.51
CA PRO A 146 14.16 15.89 -10.88
C PRO A 146 13.31 15.05 -9.93
N GLN A 147 13.55 13.73 -9.95
CA GLN A 147 12.84 12.77 -9.09
C GLN A 147 13.78 11.63 -8.72
N SER A 148 14.44 11.73 -7.57
CA SER A 148 15.34 10.68 -7.04
C SER A 148 14.64 9.33 -6.89
N THR A 149 13.33 9.34 -6.67
CA THR A 149 12.49 8.15 -6.46
C THR A 149 12.01 7.48 -7.76
N PHE A 150 12.44 7.95 -8.94
CA PHE A 150 12.04 7.32 -10.21
C PHE A 150 12.49 5.86 -10.33
N SER A 151 13.51 5.45 -9.56
CA SER A 151 13.90 4.04 -9.42
C SER A 151 12.76 3.13 -8.90
N TYR A 152 11.85 3.66 -8.09
CA TYR A 152 10.66 2.92 -7.64
C TYR A 152 9.71 2.62 -8.81
N ASP A 153 9.54 3.57 -9.74
CA ASP A 153 8.71 3.38 -10.93
C ASP A 153 9.35 2.33 -11.87
N LEU A 154 10.69 2.33 -12.00
CA LEU A 154 11.44 1.32 -12.75
C LEU A 154 11.31 -0.10 -12.14
N ARG A 155 11.09 -0.20 -10.82
CA ARG A 155 10.85 -1.45 -10.11
C ARG A 155 9.40 -1.91 -10.18
N TYR A 156 8.47 -0.97 -10.24
CA TYR A 156 7.03 -1.25 -10.09
C TYR A 156 6.34 -1.59 -11.40
N ILE A 157 6.71 -0.92 -12.49
CA ILE A 157 6.00 -1.04 -13.78
C ILE A 157 6.48 -2.26 -14.55
N GLY A 158 5.60 -3.25 -14.70
CA GLY A 158 5.85 -4.45 -15.51
C GLY A 158 5.91 -4.12 -17.00
N ILE A 159 6.92 -4.65 -17.72
CA ILE A 159 7.12 -4.36 -19.13
C ILE A 159 6.18 -5.19 -20.01
N ILE A 160 5.54 -4.52 -20.97
CA ILE A 160 4.59 -5.09 -21.92
C ILE A 160 5.13 -4.98 -23.37
N PRO A 161 4.73 -5.89 -24.28
CA PRO A 161 5.16 -5.83 -25.69
C PRO A 161 4.39 -4.74 -26.45
N GLU A 162 5.10 -3.82 -27.12
CA GLU A 162 4.49 -2.76 -27.93
C GLU A 162 3.55 -3.32 -29.00
N LYS A 163 4.00 -4.35 -29.71
CA LYS A 163 3.32 -4.87 -30.88
C LYS A 163 2.00 -5.58 -30.59
N ASP A 164 1.93 -6.28 -29.44
CA ASP A 164 0.79 -7.14 -29.09
C ASP A 164 -0.08 -6.53 -27.96
N TYR A 165 0.19 -5.29 -27.58
CA TYR A 165 -0.60 -4.61 -26.57
C TYR A 165 -1.92 -4.10 -27.15
N ASN A 166 -3.00 -4.43 -26.45
CA ASN A 166 -4.32 -3.85 -26.67
C ASN A 166 -4.93 -3.57 -25.29
N ASN A 167 -5.16 -2.31 -24.98
CA ASN A 167 -5.62 -1.87 -23.66
C ASN A 167 -6.93 -2.56 -23.19
N GLU A 168 -7.82 -2.89 -24.12
CA GLU A 168 -9.11 -3.51 -23.79
C GLU A 168 -9.00 -5.01 -23.44
N THR A 169 -8.02 -5.70 -24.00
CA THR A 169 -7.94 -7.18 -23.93
C THR A 169 -6.69 -7.70 -23.24
N TYR A 170 -5.68 -6.86 -23.04
CA TYR A 170 -4.39 -7.29 -22.49
C TYR A 170 -4.55 -7.87 -21.07
N GLY A 171 -5.41 -7.30 -20.24
CA GLY A 171 -5.64 -7.81 -18.88
C GLY A 171 -6.14 -9.26 -18.83
N GLU A 172 -6.86 -9.70 -19.88
CA GLU A 172 -7.36 -11.06 -20.00
C GLU A 172 -6.37 -12.01 -20.73
N ASN A 173 -5.45 -11.45 -21.53
CA ASN A 173 -4.47 -12.20 -22.31
C ASN A 173 -3.07 -11.57 -22.17
N PRO A 174 -2.52 -11.51 -20.95
CA PRO A 174 -1.26 -10.83 -20.73
C PRO A 174 -0.09 -11.58 -21.36
N ILE A 175 0.80 -10.83 -21.99
CA ILE A 175 2.06 -11.31 -22.56
C ILE A 175 3.18 -10.65 -21.79
N GLY A 176 4.01 -11.43 -21.09
CA GLY A 176 5.07 -10.90 -20.26
C GLY A 176 6.36 -11.69 -20.35
N THR A 177 7.36 -11.23 -19.63
CA THR A 177 8.68 -11.84 -19.52
C THR A 177 8.91 -12.58 -18.21
N GLY A 178 7.88 -12.63 -17.34
CA GLY A 178 7.94 -13.26 -16.03
C GLY A 178 7.98 -14.81 -16.10
N PRO A 179 8.13 -15.46 -14.94
CA PRO A 179 8.24 -16.92 -14.85
C PRO A 179 6.99 -17.70 -15.23
N TYR A 180 5.84 -17.05 -15.24
CA TYR A 180 4.57 -17.67 -15.58
C TYR A 180 3.83 -16.88 -16.66
N LYS A 181 2.85 -17.54 -17.28
CA LYS A 181 1.88 -16.97 -18.21
C LYS A 181 0.47 -17.39 -17.79
N LEU A 182 -0.51 -16.52 -18.01
CA LEU A 182 -1.91 -16.82 -17.74
C LEU A 182 -2.38 -17.91 -18.70
N LYS A 183 -2.96 -18.99 -18.17
CA LYS A 183 -3.54 -20.10 -18.92
C LYS A 183 -5.05 -19.97 -19.02
N GLN A 184 -5.70 -19.58 -17.92
CA GLN A 184 -7.14 -19.50 -17.80
C GLN A 184 -7.53 -18.53 -16.70
N TRP A 185 -8.59 -17.78 -16.90
CA TRP A 185 -9.18 -16.93 -15.87
C TRP A 185 -10.70 -17.11 -15.82
N ASP A 186 -11.16 -17.71 -14.77
CA ASP A 186 -12.58 -17.88 -14.46
C ASP A 186 -12.99 -16.75 -13.52
N LYS A 187 -13.51 -15.65 -14.07
CA LYS A 187 -13.83 -14.42 -13.32
C LYS A 187 -14.73 -14.72 -12.11
N GLY A 188 -14.39 -14.13 -10.98
CA GLY A 188 -15.05 -14.35 -9.69
C GLY A 188 -14.72 -15.69 -9.03
N GLN A 189 -13.76 -16.46 -9.54
CA GLN A 189 -13.45 -17.78 -9.00
C GLN A 189 -11.94 -18.02 -8.88
N GLN A 190 -11.21 -18.06 -10.01
CA GLN A 190 -9.80 -18.42 -10.04
C GLN A 190 -9.09 -17.93 -11.29
N ALA A 191 -7.77 -17.79 -11.19
CA ALA A 191 -6.87 -17.71 -12.32
C ALA A 191 -5.85 -18.84 -12.28
N ILE A 192 -5.54 -19.44 -13.42
CA ILE A 192 -4.59 -20.53 -13.57
C ILE A 192 -3.42 -20.04 -14.39
N PHE A 193 -2.22 -20.17 -13.83
CA PHE A 193 -0.97 -19.83 -14.48
C PHE A 193 -0.16 -21.09 -14.73
N GLU A 194 0.54 -21.11 -15.86
CA GLU A 194 1.50 -22.16 -16.20
C GLU A 194 2.88 -21.56 -16.45
N ILE A 195 3.93 -22.39 -16.32
CA ILE A 195 5.30 -21.93 -16.48
C ILE A 195 5.51 -21.28 -17.86
N ASN A 196 6.28 -20.19 -17.87
CA ASN A 196 6.77 -19.58 -19.10
C ASN A 196 8.12 -20.22 -19.49
N ASP A 197 8.12 -21.04 -20.54
CA ASP A 197 9.33 -21.72 -21.00
C ASP A 197 10.43 -20.75 -21.47
N ASN A 198 10.06 -19.51 -21.84
CA ASN A 198 10.97 -18.46 -22.26
C ASN A 198 11.56 -17.65 -21.10
N TYR A 199 11.18 -17.95 -19.86
CA TYR A 199 11.70 -17.20 -18.72
C TYR A 199 13.23 -17.26 -18.64
N TYR A 200 13.86 -16.11 -18.52
CA TYR A 200 15.31 -15.93 -18.55
C TYR A 200 16.01 -16.21 -17.23
N GLY A 201 15.25 -16.32 -16.13
CA GLY A 201 15.76 -16.60 -14.79
C GLY A 201 15.70 -18.09 -14.45
N ASP A 202 15.93 -18.39 -13.16
CA ASP A 202 15.84 -19.75 -12.64
C ASP A 202 14.41 -20.29 -12.77
N LYS A 203 14.29 -21.52 -13.25
CA LYS A 203 12.98 -22.14 -13.44
C LYS A 203 12.33 -22.43 -12.10
N PRO A 204 11.06 -21.95 -11.88
CA PRO A 204 10.32 -22.27 -10.68
C PRO A 204 10.18 -23.78 -10.42
N TYR A 205 10.12 -24.17 -9.14
CA TYR A 205 9.77 -25.54 -8.76
C TYR A 205 8.33 -25.87 -9.16
N PHE A 206 7.38 -24.97 -8.88
CA PHE A 206 5.98 -25.17 -9.25
C PHE A 206 5.80 -24.79 -10.72
N THR A 207 5.21 -25.71 -11.51
CA THR A 207 4.96 -25.49 -12.94
C THR A 207 3.55 -24.97 -13.23
N GLN A 208 2.68 -25.03 -12.25
CA GLN A 208 1.31 -24.48 -12.31
C GLN A 208 0.93 -23.83 -10.98
N ILE A 209 0.27 -22.66 -11.07
CA ILE A 209 -0.33 -21.96 -9.95
C ILE A 209 -1.83 -21.85 -10.22
N THR A 210 -2.66 -22.20 -9.24
CA THR A 210 -4.07 -21.81 -9.22
C THR A 210 -4.25 -20.76 -8.14
N MET A 211 -4.70 -19.57 -8.54
CA MET A 211 -4.99 -18.46 -7.66
C MET A 211 -6.51 -18.37 -7.46
N LEU A 212 -6.97 -18.58 -6.25
CA LEU A 212 -8.39 -18.51 -5.88
C LEU A 212 -8.75 -17.10 -5.40
N PHE A 213 -9.94 -16.63 -5.71
CA PHE A 213 -10.47 -15.33 -5.33
C PHE A 213 -11.67 -15.48 -4.39
N PRO A 214 -11.48 -15.76 -3.09
CA PRO A 214 -12.59 -15.77 -2.13
C PRO A 214 -13.13 -14.34 -1.96
N GLU A 215 -14.46 -14.19 -2.06
CA GLU A 215 -15.12 -12.88 -1.94
C GLU A 215 -15.14 -12.36 -0.51
N GLU A 216 -15.11 -13.27 0.48
CA GLU A 216 -15.28 -12.97 1.89
C GLU A 216 -14.15 -13.58 2.72
N ASP A 217 -13.77 -12.91 3.81
CA ASP A 217 -12.80 -13.39 4.79
C ASP A 217 -13.15 -14.79 5.33
N SER A 218 -14.44 -15.03 5.58
CA SER A 218 -14.95 -16.32 6.03
C SER A 218 -14.75 -17.44 5.01
N ALA A 219 -14.81 -17.12 3.72
CA ALA A 219 -14.54 -18.07 2.64
C ALA A 219 -13.06 -18.45 2.58
N ALA A 220 -12.14 -17.48 2.76
CA ALA A 220 -10.70 -17.75 2.84
C ALA A 220 -10.40 -18.71 4.00
N MET A 221 -10.95 -18.46 5.19
CA MET A 221 -10.79 -19.35 6.35
C MET A 221 -11.35 -20.74 6.12
N GLN A 222 -12.49 -20.86 5.41
CA GLN A 222 -13.09 -22.15 5.07
C GLN A 222 -12.22 -22.93 4.07
N ILE A 223 -11.57 -22.26 3.11
CA ILE A 223 -10.62 -22.86 2.17
C ILE A 223 -9.44 -23.48 2.94
N ALA A 224 -8.89 -22.77 3.93
CA ALA A 224 -7.82 -23.31 4.80
C ALA A 224 -8.30 -24.53 5.58
N LYS A 225 -9.42 -24.41 6.34
CA LYS A 225 -9.96 -25.48 7.17
C LYS A 225 -10.36 -26.74 6.39
N SER A 226 -10.72 -26.59 5.12
CA SER A 226 -11.04 -27.71 4.22
C SER A 226 -9.86 -28.20 3.39
N ASN A 227 -8.66 -27.66 3.63
CA ASN A 227 -7.41 -28.06 2.97
C ASN A 227 -7.47 -27.92 1.43
N GLN A 228 -8.14 -26.86 0.93
CA GLN A 228 -8.35 -26.65 -0.50
C GLN A 228 -7.25 -25.81 -1.17
N ALA A 229 -6.41 -25.11 -0.41
CA ALA A 229 -5.28 -24.37 -0.92
C ALA A 229 -4.01 -24.71 -0.14
N ASP A 230 -2.86 -24.49 -0.75
CA ASP A 230 -1.55 -24.69 -0.11
C ASP A 230 -1.11 -23.45 0.67
N ILE A 231 -1.49 -22.25 0.19
CA ILE A 231 -1.24 -20.99 0.88
C ILE A 231 -2.55 -20.20 0.92
N VAL A 232 -2.93 -19.75 2.10
CA VAL A 232 -4.15 -18.96 2.33
C VAL A 232 -3.79 -17.68 3.04
N GLN A 233 -4.06 -16.53 2.44
CA GLN A 233 -3.94 -15.26 3.14
C GLN A 233 -4.98 -15.21 4.28
N VAL A 234 -4.51 -14.90 5.49
CA VAL A 234 -5.34 -14.93 6.70
C VAL A 234 -5.90 -13.53 6.94
N PRO A 235 -7.22 -13.37 7.01
CA PRO A 235 -7.83 -12.10 7.41
C PRO A 235 -7.58 -11.82 8.89
N ILE A 236 -7.64 -10.56 9.31
CA ILE A 236 -7.45 -10.16 10.73
C ILE A 236 -8.38 -10.94 11.66
N SER A 237 -9.61 -11.22 11.24
CA SER A 237 -10.58 -12.01 12.01
C SER A 237 -10.13 -13.45 12.27
N GLY A 238 -9.25 -14.00 11.45
CA GLY A 238 -8.75 -15.38 11.53
C GLY A 238 -7.40 -15.55 12.22
N LEU A 239 -6.71 -14.46 12.61
CA LEU A 239 -5.33 -14.51 13.11
C LEU A 239 -5.15 -15.34 14.40
N ASN A 240 -6.16 -15.45 15.23
CA ASN A 240 -6.14 -16.29 16.44
C ASN A 240 -6.49 -17.76 16.20
N GLU A 241 -6.79 -18.13 14.96
CA GLU A 241 -7.16 -19.50 14.65
C GLU A 241 -5.92 -20.34 14.30
N THR A 242 -6.01 -21.62 14.55
CA THR A 242 -5.03 -22.62 14.11
C THR A 242 -5.71 -23.56 13.13
N VAL A 243 -5.01 -23.93 12.07
CA VAL A 243 -5.52 -24.86 11.07
C VAL A 243 -4.57 -26.07 11.00
N ASP A 244 -5.10 -27.27 11.21
CA ASP A 244 -4.30 -28.49 11.20
C ASP A 244 -3.58 -28.66 9.84
N GLY A 245 -2.28 -28.90 9.89
CA GLY A 245 -1.46 -29.08 8.70
C GLY A 245 -0.94 -27.79 8.06
N TYR A 246 -1.12 -26.63 8.73
CA TYR A 246 -0.60 -25.34 8.30
C TYR A 246 0.21 -24.67 9.41
N ASP A 247 1.22 -23.92 9.01
CA ASP A 247 1.92 -22.96 9.84
C ASP A 247 1.46 -21.54 9.49
N LEU A 248 1.39 -20.64 10.49
CA LEU A 248 1.18 -19.22 10.27
C LEU A 248 2.51 -18.57 9.96
N ILE A 249 2.62 -17.96 8.78
CA ILE A 249 3.78 -17.18 8.34
C ILE A 249 3.37 -15.72 8.23
N GLU A 250 4.20 -14.83 8.73
CA GLU A 250 3.97 -13.39 8.75
C GLU A 250 5.01 -12.70 7.88
N TYR A 251 4.55 -11.85 6.97
CA TYR A 251 5.41 -10.97 6.18
C TYR A 251 5.14 -9.52 6.58
N TYR A 252 6.22 -8.80 6.87
CA TYR A 252 6.13 -7.37 7.09
C TYR A 252 5.40 -6.69 5.92
N SER A 253 4.50 -5.79 6.24
CA SER A 253 3.70 -5.05 5.28
C SER A 253 3.91 -3.55 5.44
N PRO A 254 4.04 -2.76 4.37
CA PRO A 254 4.08 -1.30 4.46
C PRO A 254 2.68 -0.68 4.64
N ARG A 255 1.78 -1.34 5.35
CA ARG A 255 0.38 -0.91 5.52
C ARG A 255 0.17 -0.17 6.82
N ALA A 256 0.70 1.05 6.91
CA ALA A 256 0.44 1.92 8.05
C ALA A 256 -1.03 2.32 8.12
N GLN A 257 -1.70 2.02 9.22
CA GLN A 257 -3.07 2.44 9.49
C GLN A 257 -3.11 3.48 10.60
N GLY A 258 -3.95 4.51 10.41
CA GLY A 258 -4.05 5.62 11.35
C GLY A 258 -5.27 6.48 11.09
N ILE A 259 -5.29 7.63 11.74
CA ILE A 259 -6.36 8.64 11.63
C ILE A 259 -5.77 9.91 11.03
N THR A 260 -6.31 10.34 9.89
CA THR A 260 -5.98 11.65 9.31
C THR A 260 -6.78 12.75 9.99
N PHE A 261 -6.12 13.88 10.28
CA PHE A 261 -6.76 15.03 10.93
C PHE A 261 -6.81 16.22 9.97
N PRO A 262 -7.98 16.80 9.69
CA PRO A 262 -8.06 18.12 9.07
C PRO A 262 -7.12 19.10 9.80
N TYR A 263 -6.13 19.63 9.06
CA TYR A 263 -4.99 20.36 9.64
C TYR A 263 -5.31 21.79 10.04
N GLN A 264 -6.32 22.40 9.43
CA GLN A 264 -6.70 23.79 9.68
C GLN A 264 -8.10 23.92 10.29
N ASN A 265 -8.37 25.08 10.90
CA ASN A 265 -9.71 25.41 11.36
C ASN A 265 -10.68 25.58 10.19
N ALA A 266 -11.96 25.34 10.43
CA ALA A 266 -13.01 25.60 9.46
C ALA A 266 -13.10 27.09 9.14
N THR A 267 -12.91 27.44 7.87
CA THR A 267 -12.95 28.84 7.39
C THR A 267 -14.11 29.09 6.44
N GLY A 268 -14.91 28.07 6.11
CA GLY A 268 -15.95 28.11 5.09
C GLY A 268 -15.41 27.99 3.67
N VAL A 269 -14.10 27.78 3.49
CA VAL A 269 -13.48 27.45 2.20
C VAL A 269 -13.84 26.02 1.83
N LYS A 270 -13.98 25.76 0.54
CA LYS A 270 -14.29 24.44 -0.02
C LYS A 270 -13.20 24.00 -0.99
N THR A 271 -13.09 22.68 -1.17
CA THR A 271 -12.28 22.11 -2.26
C THR A 271 -12.82 22.52 -3.64
N THR A 272 -12.08 22.22 -4.69
CA THR A 272 -12.55 22.43 -6.08
C THR A 272 -13.82 21.64 -6.40
N GLY A 273 -13.99 20.47 -5.80
CA GLY A 273 -15.19 19.62 -5.89
C GLY A 273 -16.36 20.07 -5.01
N GLY A 274 -16.17 21.12 -4.18
CA GLY A 274 -17.23 21.70 -3.34
C GLY A 274 -17.32 21.13 -1.93
N ASN A 275 -16.35 20.28 -1.51
CA ASN A 275 -16.31 19.69 -0.18
C ASN A 275 -15.85 20.69 0.88
N ASP A 276 -16.42 20.64 2.08
CA ASP A 276 -16.04 21.49 3.20
C ASP A 276 -14.63 21.16 3.70
N ILE A 277 -13.87 22.19 4.09
CA ILE A 277 -12.50 22.07 4.58
C ILE A 277 -12.40 22.58 6.02
N GLY A 278 -11.63 21.86 6.82
CA GLY A 278 -11.19 22.30 8.16
C GLY A 278 -12.13 21.91 9.29
N ASN A 279 -11.54 21.78 10.48
CA ASN A 279 -12.19 21.36 11.71
C ASN A 279 -11.71 22.20 12.88
N ASN A 280 -12.62 22.79 13.66
CA ASN A 280 -12.24 23.71 14.74
C ASN A 280 -11.65 23.01 15.99
N VAL A 281 -11.72 21.69 16.05
CA VAL A 281 -11.10 20.89 17.11
C VAL A 281 -9.76 20.34 16.63
N THR A 282 -9.75 19.54 15.59
CA THR A 282 -8.52 18.90 15.09
C THR A 282 -7.59 19.86 14.33
N GLY A 283 -8.09 21.03 13.93
CA GLY A 283 -7.26 22.14 13.42
C GLY A 283 -6.29 22.68 14.48
N ASP A 284 -6.59 22.50 15.78
CA ASP A 284 -5.67 22.84 16.87
C ASP A 284 -4.61 21.74 17.03
N VAL A 285 -3.33 22.11 16.90
CA VAL A 285 -2.21 21.18 17.04
C VAL A 285 -2.15 20.51 18.41
N ALA A 286 -2.65 21.17 19.47
CA ALA A 286 -2.65 20.60 20.82
C ALA A 286 -3.55 19.36 20.92
N ILE A 287 -4.70 19.35 20.26
CA ILE A 287 -5.59 18.17 20.16
C ILE A 287 -4.85 17.02 19.47
N ARG A 288 -4.22 17.27 18.33
CA ARG A 288 -3.50 16.25 17.58
C ARG A 288 -2.30 15.68 18.35
N LYS A 289 -1.51 16.54 18.99
CA LYS A 289 -0.38 16.13 19.86
C LYS A 289 -0.86 15.35 21.08
N ALA A 290 -1.91 15.80 21.75
CA ALA A 290 -2.45 15.12 22.92
C ALA A 290 -2.94 13.71 22.58
N LEU A 291 -3.62 13.54 21.44
CA LEU A 291 -4.03 12.21 20.97
C LEU A 291 -2.80 11.35 20.66
N ASN A 292 -1.78 11.90 19.97
CA ASN A 292 -0.56 11.16 19.66
C ASN A 292 0.21 10.68 20.90
N VAL A 293 0.21 11.47 21.98
CA VAL A 293 0.91 11.13 23.23
C VAL A 293 0.05 10.27 24.16
N GLY A 294 -1.27 10.49 24.19
CA GLY A 294 -2.15 9.89 25.17
C GLY A 294 -2.76 8.54 24.77
N ILE A 295 -2.81 8.23 23.48
CA ILE A 295 -3.32 6.94 22.99
C ILE A 295 -2.32 5.83 23.29
N ASN A 296 -2.82 4.65 23.63
CA ASN A 296 -2.06 3.42 23.86
C ASN A 296 -2.10 2.56 22.59
N ARG A 297 -1.07 2.68 21.76
CA ARG A 297 -0.98 1.93 20.49
C ARG A 297 -0.80 0.44 20.69
N GLU A 298 -0.02 0.03 21.70
CA GLU A 298 0.18 -1.40 22.04
C GLU A 298 -1.15 -2.10 22.33
N GLU A 299 -2.06 -1.45 23.10
CA GLU A 299 -3.38 -2.00 23.37
C GLU A 299 -4.21 -2.19 22.07
N ILE A 300 -4.04 -1.29 21.09
CA ILE A 300 -4.71 -1.40 19.80
C ILE A 300 -4.09 -2.56 19.00
N VAL A 301 -2.76 -2.69 18.96
CA VAL A 301 -2.08 -3.81 18.33
C VAL A 301 -2.58 -5.14 18.89
N ASP A 302 -2.66 -5.26 20.21
CA ASP A 302 -3.13 -6.49 20.88
C ASP A 302 -4.62 -6.77 20.64
N SER A 303 -5.46 -5.75 20.78
CA SER A 303 -6.92 -5.95 20.74
C SER A 303 -7.49 -6.04 19.32
N VAL A 304 -7.00 -5.21 18.39
CA VAL A 304 -7.49 -5.13 17.02
C VAL A 304 -6.74 -6.12 16.11
N TYR A 305 -5.40 -6.07 16.14
CA TYR A 305 -4.54 -6.85 15.22
C TYR A 305 -4.04 -8.16 15.84
N LYS A 306 -4.46 -8.49 17.07
CA LYS A 306 -4.12 -9.75 17.76
C LYS A 306 -2.62 -9.97 17.96
N GLY A 307 -1.83 -8.90 18.03
CA GLY A 307 -0.38 -8.94 18.11
C GLY A 307 0.35 -9.09 16.77
N HIS A 308 -0.37 -9.15 15.64
CA HIS A 308 0.19 -9.29 14.29
C HIS A 308 0.31 -7.92 13.59
N ALA A 309 0.90 -6.99 14.28
CA ALA A 309 1.20 -5.64 13.81
C ALA A 309 2.32 -5.04 14.66
N VAL A 310 2.98 -4.03 14.14
CA VAL A 310 3.97 -3.24 14.87
C VAL A 310 3.47 -1.82 15.04
N VAL A 311 3.80 -1.20 16.20
CA VAL A 311 3.41 0.18 16.48
C VAL A 311 4.04 1.12 15.46
N GLU A 312 3.27 2.12 15.00
CA GLU A 312 3.67 3.10 14.00
C GLU A 312 3.40 4.54 14.51
N TYR A 313 4.37 5.43 14.36
CA TYR A 313 4.29 6.82 14.83
C TYR A 313 4.25 7.85 13.71
N SER A 314 4.97 7.60 12.61
CA SER A 314 5.13 8.57 11.51
C SER A 314 4.54 8.12 10.18
N GLY A 315 4.09 6.87 10.07
CA GLY A 315 3.61 6.23 8.85
C GLY A 315 4.76 5.66 7.98
N VAL A 316 6.01 5.79 8.45
CA VAL A 316 7.20 5.37 7.70
C VAL A 316 8.32 4.84 8.60
N ASP A 317 8.03 4.44 9.83
CA ASP A 317 9.03 4.13 10.87
C ASP A 317 9.93 2.95 10.50
N HIS A 318 9.45 2.04 9.68
CA HIS A 318 10.16 0.81 9.32
C HIS A 318 10.92 0.88 7.99
N PHE A 319 10.95 2.07 7.35
CA PHE A 319 11.67 2.28 6.10
C PHE A 319 13.06 2.88 6.30
N LYS A 320 13.94 2.74 5.30
CA LYS A 320 15.30 3.30 5.29
C LYS A 320 15.33 4.83 5.40
N TYR A 321 14.23 5.49 5.10
CA TYR A 321 14.04 6.93 5.17
C TYR A 321 13.24 7.36 6.41
N ALA A 322 13.10 6.50 7.41
CA ALA A 322 12.49 6.83 8.69
C ALA A 322 13.33 7.81 9.50
N ASN A 323 12.67 8.67 10.28
CA ASN A 323 13.34 9.49 11.28
C ASN A 323 13.16 8.83 12.67
N PRO A 324 14.20 8.26 13.27
CA PRO A 324 14.08 7.58 14.56
C PRO A 324 13.74 8.53 15.73
N ASN A 325 13.80 9.84 15.51
CA ASN A 325 13.42 10.85 16.49
C ASN A 325 11.97 11.36 16.33
N ALA A 326 11.28 10.97 15.26
CA ALA A 326 9.88 11.32 15.01
C ALA A 326 8.93 10.39 15.78
N VAL A 327 9.16 10.24 17.07
CA VAL A 327 8.40 9.37 17.98
C VAL A 327 7.92 10.16 19.18
N VAL A 328 6.92 9.65 19.87
CA VAL A 328 6.41 10.16 21.14
C VAL A 328 6.45 9.08 22.20
N LYS A 329 6.41 9.47 23.48
CA LYS A 329 6.13 8.52 24.55
C LYS A 329 4.66 8.15 24.47
N ASP A 330 4.39 6.90 24.15
CA ASP A 330 3.03 6.38 24.00
C ASP A 330 2.32 6.24 25.35
N ASN A 331 0.98 6.30 25.36
CA ASN A 331 0.15 6.10 26.54
C ASN A 331 0.50 7.03 27.73
N ASP A 332 1.00 8.25 27.46
CA ASP A 332 1.29 9.25 28.50
C ASP A 332 0.11 10.22 28.66
N LYS A 333 -0.93 9.73 29.32
CA LYS A 333 -2.19 10.48 29.52
C LYS A 333 -1.98 11.78 30.30
N GLU A 334 -1.03 11.81 31.22
CA GLU A 334 -0.76 13.02 32.02
C GLU A 334 -0.08 14.10 31.18
N ALA A 335 0.91 13.72 30.37
CA ALA A 335 1.51 14.65 29.41
C ALA A 335 0.50 15.12 28.35
N ALA A 336 -0.39 14.26 27.87
CA ALA A 336 -1.46 14.63 26.95
C ALA A 336 -2.43 15.66 27.55
N LYS A 337 -2.85 15.46 28.80
CA LYS A 337 -3.70 16.42 29.53
C LYS A 337 -3.00 17.77 29.75
N GLN A 338 -1.70 17.74 30.06
CA GLN A 338 -0.91 18.96 30.21
C GLN A 338 -0.84 19.75 28.88
N ILE A 339 -0.61 19.09 27.76
CA ILE A 339 -0.63 19.71 26.42
C ILE A 339 -1.95 20.42 26.17
N LEU A 340 -3.07 19.79 26.51
CA LEU A 340 -4.41 20.37 26.35
C LEU A 340 -4.62 21.58 27.24
N GLU A 341 -4.24 21.49 28.51
CA GLU A 341 -4.38 22.56 29.50
C GLU A 341 -3.56 23.80 29.13
N GLU A 342 -2.30 23.61 28.77
CA GLU A 342 -1.41 24.69 28.33
C GLU A 342 -1.95 25.41 27.07
N ALA A 343 -2.67 24.67 26.21
CA ALA A 343 -3.33 25.23 25.03
C ALA A 343 -4.69 25.85 25.30
N GLY A 344 -5.20 25.77 26.53
CA GLY A 344 -6.48 26.36 26.97
C GLY A 344 -7.70 25.46 26.75
N TRP A 345 -7.48 24.16 26.48
CA TRP A 345 -8.54 23.16 26.52
C TRP A 345 -8.78 22.66 27.93
N VAL A 346 -9.87 23.10 28.56
CA VAL A 346 -10.19 22.86 30.00
C VAL A 346 -11.66 22.48 30.12
N ASP A 347 -11.97 21.47 30.93
CA ASP A 347 -13.36 21.16 31.28
C ASP A 347 -13.86 22.24 32.28
N THR A 348 -14.65 23.18 31.78
CA THR A 348 -15.14 24.33 32.55
C THR A 348 -16.52 24.11 33.15
N ASN A 349 -17.27 23.15 32.65
CA ASN A 349 -18.66 22.88 33.07
C ASN A 349 -18.79 21.58 33.88
N GLY A 350 -17.75 20.73 33.93
CA GLY A 350 -17.68 19.52 34.74
C GLY A 350 -18.38 18.31 34.09
N ASP A 351 -18.60 18.33 32.77
CA ASP A 351 -19.23 17.23 32.04
C ASP A 351 -18.24 16.16 31.56
N GLY A 352 -16.94 16.38 31.79
CA GLY A 352 -15.87 15.48 31.38
C GLY A 352 -15.32 15.74 29.98
N ILE A 353 -15.87 16.70 29.24
CA ILE A 353 -15.39 17.13 27.92
C ILE A 353 -14.70 18.48 28.06
N ARG A 354 -13.51 18.62 27.51
CA ARG A 354 -12.77 19.89 27.52
C ARG A 354 -13.35 20.88 26.52
N GLU A 355 -13.29 22.18 26.83
CA GLU A 355 -13.68 23.25 25.91
C GLU A 355 -12.55 24.27 25.76
N LYS A 356 -12.54 24.93 24.62
CA LYS A 356 -11.72 26.09 24.31
C LYS A 356 -12.55 27.17 23.61
N ASN A 357 -12.65 28.37 24.24
CA ASN A 357 -13.44 29.47 23.70
C ASN A 357 -14.91 29.07 23.40
N GLY A 358 -15.51 28.21 24.23
CA GLY A 358 -16.88 27.73 24.08
C GLY A 358 -17.05 26.62 23.02
N THR A 359 -15.98 26.16 22.40
CA THR A 359 -16.00 25.00 21.48
C THR A 359 -15.64 23.73 22.26
N PRO A 360 -16.53 22.73 22.34
CA PRO A 360 -16.19 21.48 23.02
C PRO A 360 -15.18 20.67 22.19
N ALA A 361 -14.33 19.90 22.85
CA ALA A 361 -13.39 18.96 22.21
C ALA A 361 -14.15 17.74 21.70
N THR A 362 -15.07 17.97 20.75
CA THR A 362 -15.92 16.95 20.14
C THR A 362 -15.80 16.99 18.63
N PHE A 363 -15.58 15.85 18.00
CA PHE A 363 -15.55 15.70 16.55
C PHE A 363 -16.01 14.32 16.11
N THR A 364 -16.44 14.21 14.85
CA THR A 364 -16.81 12.94 14.23
C THR A 364 -15.58 12.27 13.62
N LEU A 365 -15.43 10.97 13.87
CA LEU A 365 -14.41 10.11 13.24
C LEU A 365 -15.11 9.15 12.27
N LEU A 366 -14.77 9.26 10.99
CA LEU A 366 -15.28 8.41 9.92
C LEU A 366 -14.48 7.13 9.82
N TYR A 367 -15.14 6.02 9.51
CA TYR A 367 -14.50 4.75 9.14
C TYR A 367 -15.34 4.00 8.11
N SER A 368 -14.71 3.12 7.32
CA SER A 368 -15.43 2.26 6.37
C SER A 368 -16.29 1.25 7.11
N SER A 369 -17.59 1.23 6.83
CA SER A 369 -18.58 0.40 7.54
C SER A 369 -18.46 -1.09 7.22
N ASP A 370 -17.78 -1.45 6.14
CA ASP A 370 -17.50 -2.82 5.70
C ASP A 370 -16.16 -3.37 6.23
N ASP A 371 -15.37 -2.55 6.95
CA ASP A 371 -14.07 -2.93 7.51
C ASP A 371 -14.14 -3.01 9.05
N GLN A 372 -14.21 -4.23 9.57
CA GLN A 372 -14.30 -4.50 11.01
C GLN A 372 -13.05 -4.04 11.78
N ALA A 373 -11.87 -4.11 11.17
CA ALA A 373 -10.63 -3.68 11.83
C ALA A 373 -10.60 -2.16 12.01
N ARG A 374 -11.03 -1.39 10.99
CA ARG A 374 -11.15 0.06 11.08
C ARG A 374 -12.20 0.49 12.10
N GLN A 375 -13.32 -0.22 12.15
CA GLN A 375 -14.34 0.01 13.19
C GLN A 375 -13.78 -0.26 14.60
N ALA A 376 -13.07 -1.36 14.80
CA ALA A 376 -12.46 -1.72 16.07
C ALA A 376 -11.40 -0.69 16.49
N LEU A 377 -10.52 -0.28 15.59
CA LEU A 377 -9.53 0.77 15.82
C LEU A 377 -10.21 2.08 16.24
N ALA A 378 -11.20 2.55 15.48
CA ALA A 378 -11.94 3.77 15.81
C ALA A 378 -12.59 3.69 17.19
N THR A 379 -13.14 2.52 17.54
CA THR A 379 -13.78 2.30 18.85
C THR A 379 -12.77 2.41 20.00
N VAL A 380 -11.62 1.73 19.90
CA VAL A 380 -10.60 1.77 20.97
C VAL A 380 -10.03 3.18 21.12
N VAL A 381 -9.73 3.86 20.01
CA VAL A 381 -9.24 5.25 20.05
C VAL A 381 -10.28 6.19 20.69
N SER A 382 -11.55 6.05 20.33
CA SER A 382 -12.63 6.85 20.92
C SER A 382 -12.75 6.64 22.43
N GLU A 383 -12.66 5.40 22.91
CA GLU A 383 -12.71 5.11 24.34
C GLU A 383 -11.49 5.68 25.10
N GLN A 384 -10.30 5.53 24.55
CA GLN A 384 -9.08 6.08 25.16
C GLN A 384 -9.06 7.62 25.16
N ALA A 385 -9.63 8.27 24.14
CA ALA A 385 -9.70 9.73 24.05
C ALA A 385 -10.59 10.35 25.14
N LYS A 386 -11.59 9.63 25.66
CA LYS A 386 -12.42 10.08 26.77
C LYS A 386 -11.62 10.37 28.05
N ASP A 387 -10.56 9.57 28.29
CA ASP A 387 -9.67 9.78 29.45
C ASP A 387 -8.89 11.10 29.35
N LEU A 388 -8.79 11.67 28.15
CA LEU A 388 -8.16 12.96 27.86
C LEU A 388 -9.17 14.13 27.92
N GLY A 389 -10.47 13.84 28.05
CA GLY A 389 -11.54 14.82 27.92
C GLY A 389 -11.87 15.19 26.47
N ILE A 390 -11.63 14.30 25.55
CA ILE A 390 -11.95 14.45 24.11
C ILE A 390 -13.07 13.46 23.77
N ASN A 391 -14.17 13.96 23.21
CA ASN A 391 -15.29 13.15 22.76
C ASN A 391 -15.18 12.90 21.25
N ILE A 392 -15.07 11.63 20.84
CA ILE A 392 -15.05 11.22 19.43
C ILE A 392 -16.34 10.48 19.11
N GLU A 393 -17.13 11.08 18.23
CA GLU A 393 -18.37 10.49 17.72
C GLU A 393 -18.05 9.62 16.49
N LEU A 394 -18.43 8.33 16.56
CA LEU A 394 -18.08 7.37 15.53
C LEU A 394 -19.15 7.31 14.44
N GLU A 395 -18.75 7.34 13.17
CA GLU A 395 -19.64 7.21 12.04
C GLU A 395 -19.06 6.24 11.00
N GLY A 396 -19.67 5.04 10.90
CA GLY A 396 -19.38 4.08 9.84
C GLY A 396 -20.13 4.44 8.57
N THR A 397 -19.41 4.54 7.44
CA THR A 397 -20.00 4.95 6.16
C THR A 397 -19.25 4.31 4.97
N ASP A 398 -19.69 4.58 3.75
CA ASP A 398 -19.02 4.15 2.52
C ASP A 398 -17.83 5.04 2.15
N TRP A 399 -16.99 4.55 1.24
CA TRP A 399 -15.78 5.27 0.82
C TRP A 399 -16.07 6.57 0.08
N ASP A 400 -17.14 6.67 -0.71
CA ASP A 400 -17.48 7.93 -1.43
C ASP A 400 -17.79 9.03 -0.41
N THR A 401 -18.51 8.70 0.65
CA THR A 401 -18.76 9.61 1.77
C THR A 401 -17.49 9.98 2.52
N ILE A 402 -16.61 9.01 2.82
CA ILE A 402 -15.32 9.28 3.46
C ILE A 402 -14.51 10.25 2.58
N TYR A 403 -14.33 9.98 1.31
CA TYR A 403 -13.56 10.82 0.38
C TYR A 403 -14.09 12.25 0.29
N SER A 404 -15.40 12.43 0.34
CA SER A 404 -16.01 13.76 0.29
C SER A 404 -15.90 14.54 1.60
N ARG A 405 -15.75 13.85 2.75
CA ARG A 405 -15.78 14.45 4.09
C ARG A 405 -14.45 14.48 4.82
N MET A 406 -13.45 13.71 4.42
CA MET A 406 -12.17 13.62 5.14
C MET A 406 -11.35 14.92 5.16
N TYR A 407 -11.73 15.90 4.36
CA TYR A 407 -11.16 17.26 4.41
C TYR A 407 -11.66 18.08 5.61
N LYS A 408 -12.75 17.65 6.23
CA LYS A 408 -13.41 18.30 7.37
C LYS A 408 -13.49 17.39 8.59
N ASP A 409 -13.78 16.12 8.41
CA ASP A 409 -13.92 15.14 9.46
C ASP A 409 -12.71 14.19 9.46
N PRO A 410 -12.08 13.96 10.63
CA PRO A 410 -11.10 12.89 10.76
C PRO A 410 -11.59 11.56 10.20
N ALA A 411 -10.70 10.79 9.61
CA ALA A 411 -11.04 9.49 9.04
C ALA A 411 -9.97 8.44 9.37
N VAL A 412 -10.41 7.21 9.63
CA VAL A 412 -9.51 6.07 9.68
C VAL A 412 -9.08 5.75 8.25
N PHE A 413 -7.80 5.94 7.99
CA PHE A 413 -7.22 5.79 6.67
C PHE A 413 -5.97 4.92 6.71
N GLN A 414 -5.47 4.54 5.54
CA GLN A 414 -4.32 3.66 5.42
C GLN A 414 -3.37 4.21 4.36
N GLN A 415 -2.07 3.99 4.58
CA GLN A 415 -1.04 4.19 3.60
C GLN A 415 -0.39 2.85 3.29
N SER A 416 -0.05 2.60 2.03
CA SER A 416 0.46 1.29 1.60
C SER A 416 1.44 1.45 0.45
N SER A 417 2.63 1.94 0.75
CA SER A 417 3.71 2.04 -0.24
C SER A 417 5.05 2.04 0.48
N ASP A 418 6.08 1.59 -0.18
CA ASP A 418 7.47 1.74 0.26
C ASP A 418 8.18 2.91 -0.44
N ASN A 419 7.49 3.63 -1.34
CA ASN A 419 8.03 4.75 -2.10
C ASN A 419 7.87 6.06 -1.31
N PRO A 420 8.97 6.74 -0.91
CA PRO A 420 8.90 7.99 -0.15
C PRO A 420 8.21 9.13 -0.92
N TYR A 421 8.18 9.10 -2.26
CA TYR A 421 7.38 10.06 -3.02
C TYR A 421 5.89 9.93 -2.68
N ARG A 422 5.36 8.70 -2.63
CA ARG A 422 3.96 8.46 -2.27
C ARG A 422 3.68 8.66 -0.79
N ASN A 423 4.56 8.12 0.07
CA ASN A 423 4.35 8.12 1.52
C ASN A 423 4.61 9.45 2.18
N ILE A 424 5.49 10.29 1.61
CA ILE A 424 5.89 11.54 2.24
C ILE A 424 5.55 12.73 1.35
N TYR A 425 6.06 12.75 0.10
CA TYR A 425 5.85 13.92 -0.74
C TYR A 425 4.37 14.18 -1.03
N GLN A 426 3.65 13.19 -1.54
CA GLN A 426 2.24 13.34 -1.87
C GLN A 426 1.35 13.54 -0.63
N GLN A 427 1.77 13.03 0.55
CA GLN A 427 0.98 13.18 1.78
C GLN A 427 1.19 14.53 2.48
N TYR A 428 2.37 15.17 2.30
CA TYR A 428 2.74 16.31 3.14
C TYR A 428 3.20 17.54 2.38
N HIS A 429 3.44 17.49 1.06
CA HIS A 429 3.79 18.67 0.29
C HIS A 429 2.56 19.54 0.01
N SER A 430 2.68 20.85 0.24
CA SER A 430 1.56 21.81 0.17
C SER A 430 0.86 21.87 -1.19
N LYS A 431 1.55 21.53 -2.30
CA LYS A 431 0.94 21.49 -3.63
C LYS A 431 -0.07 20.37 -3.82
N GLU A 432 0.00 19.34 -2.98
CA GLU A 432 -0.93 18.19 -3.01
C GLU A 432 -2.15 18.40 -2.11
N ASN A 433 -2.28 19.59 -1.49
CA ASN A 433 -3.37 19.91 -0.59
C ASN A 433 -4.73 19.63 -1.24
N TYR A 434 -5.53 18.80 -0.55
CA TYR A 434 -6.89 18.49 -0.95
C TYR A 434 -7.00 17.95 -2.38
N SER A 435 -6.03 17.11 -2.78
CA SER A 435 -6.06 16.43 -4.07
C SER A 435 -7.24 15.48 -4.15
N GLU A 436 -8.24 15.81 -4.96
CA GLU A 436 -9.45 15.01 -5.16
C GLU A 436 -9.25 13.89 -6.19
N ASP A 437 -8.19 13.98 -7.00
CA ASP A 437 -7.92 13.00 -8.05
C ASP A 437 -7.31 11.70 -7.50
N ASN A 438 -6.49 11.82 -6.44
CA ASN A 438 -5.76 10.69 -5.86
C ASN A 438 -5.82 10.64 -4.32
N TYR A 439 -6.60 11.52 -3.70
CA TYR A 439 -6.81 11.61 -2.24
C TYR A 439 -5.52 11.80 -1.43
N MET A 440 -4.50 12.38 -2.04
CA MET A 440 -3.23 12.70 -1.38
C MET A 440 -3.35 14.02 -0.61
N ASN A 441 -2.62 14.12 0.50
CA ASN A 441 -2.68 15.24 1.45
C ASN A 441 -4.13 15.69 1.80
N PRO A 442 -5.03 14.76 2.18
CA PRO A 442 -6.44 15.07 2.40
C PRO A 442 -6.67 15.98 3.60
N ASN A 443 -5.75 15.98 4.56
CA ASN A 443 -5.80 16.83 5.75
C ASN A 443 -5.38 18.28 5.48
N GLY A 444 -4.84 18.58 4.30
CA GLY A 444 -4.41 19.91 3.92
C GLY A 444 -3.16 20.41 4.64
N TYR A 445 -2.27 19.49 5.04
CA TYR A 445 -1.00 19.85 5.66
C TYR A 445 -0.18 20.79 4.75
N SER A 446 0.34 21.87 5.32
CA SER A 446 1.09 22.88 4.59
C SER A 446 2.17 23.47 5.47
N ASN A 447 3.42 23.25 5.08
CA ASN A 447 4.59 23.76 5.79
C ASN A 447 5.73 24.03 4.81
N LYS A 448 6.11 25.30 4.65
CA LYS A 448 7.13 25.72 3.67
C LYS A 448 8.51 25.16 3.95
N GLU A 449 8.87 24.92 5.20
CA GLU A 449 10.15 24.30 5.57
C GLU A 449 10.17 22.83 5.14
N VAL A 450 9.08 22.11 5.40
CA VAL A 450 8.89 20.73 4.94
C VAL A 450 8.91 20.68 3.41
N ASP A 451 8.14 21.54 2.73
CA ASP A 451 8.13 21.59 1.26
C ASP A 451 9.54 21.74 0.68
N ALA A 452 10.36 22.63 1.23
CA ALA A 452 11.72 22.87 0.75
C ALA A 452 12.64 21.63 0.95
N ILE A 453 12.45 20.90 2.06
CA ILE A 453 13.19 19.66 2.33
C ILE A 453 12.76 18.57 1.33
N LEU A 454 11.45 18.39 1.13
CA LEU A 454 10.91 17.40 0.20
C LEU A 454 11.37 17.67 -1.24
N GLU A 455 11.35 18.93 -1.67
CA GLU A 455 11.88 19.32 -2.98
C GLU A 455 13.38 19.07 -3.11
N SER A 456 14.14 19.22 -2.02
CA SER A 456 15.57 18.91 -2.01
C SER A 456 15.82 17.41 -2.14
N ALA A 457 15.01 16.58 -1.44
CA ALA A 457 15.09 15.15 -1.55
C ALA A 457 14.83 14.64 -2.97
N LEU A 458 13.89 15.23 -3.69
CA LEU A 458 13.63 14.89 -5.10
C LEU A 458 14.77 15.26 -6.04
N LYS A 459 15.58 16.27 -5.70
CA LYS A 459 16.70 16.73 -6.54
C LYS A 459 17.96 15.88 -6.43
N GLU A 460 18.02 14.96 -5.46
CA GLU A 460 19.13 14.02 -5.37
C GLU A 460 19.19 13.10 -6.60
N ASN A 461 20.39 12.78 -7.06
CA ASN A 461 20.60 11.89 -8.20
C ASN A 461 20.64 10.40 -7.82
N ASP A 462 20.75 10.12 -6.52
CA ASP A 462 20.74 8.78 -5.93
C ASP A 462 19.64 8.74 -4.86
N VAL A 463 18.74 7.77 -4.99
CA VAL A 463 17.65 7.59 -4.05
C VAL A 463 18.13 7.36 -2.61
N ASN A 464 19.26 6.64 -2.42
CA ASN A 464 19.80 6.42 -1.07
C ASN A 464 20.32 7.73 -0.44
N ALA A 465 20.86 8.65 -1.24
CA ALA A 465 21.29 9.97 -0.77
C ALA A 465 20.08 10.82 -0.33
N SER A 466 18.91 10.61 -0.94
CA SER A 466 17.70 11.34 -0.59
C SER A 466 17.07 10.89 0.75
N TYR A 467 17.39 9.70 1.27
CA TYR A 467 16.71 9.13 2.44
C TYR A 467 16.85 9.97 3.71
N SER A 468 18.00 10.59 3.94
CA SER A 468 18.19 11.49 5.08
C SER A 468 17.29 12.73 5.00
N LEU A 469 17.07 13.28 3.80
CA LEU A 469 16.19 14.42 3.61
C LEU A 469 14.71 14.05 3.83
N TRP A 470 14.28 12.88 3.36
CA TRP A 470 12.95 12.39 3.68
C TRP A 470 12.74 12.25 5.19
N ALA A 471 13.75 11.72 5.90
CA ALA A 471 13.71 11.61 7.36
C ALA A 471 13.65 12.97 8.06
N ASP A 472 14.42 13.96 7.59
CA ASP A 472 14.46 15.30 8.18
C ASP A 472 13.11 16.03 8.08
N ALA A 473 12.30 15.73 7.07
CA ALA A 473 10.97 16.32 6.90
C ALA A 473 9.97 15.91 8.00
N ALA A 474 10.20 14.79 8.70
CA ALA A 474 9.34 14.37 9.82
C ALA A 474 9.53 15.25 11.07
N SER A 475 10.76 15.78 11.29
CA SER A 475 11.06 16.68 12.41
C SER A 475 12.18 17.62 12.02
N THR A 476 11.82 18.86 11.70
CA THR A 476 12.75 19.87 11.21
C THR A 476 13.51 20.56 12.37
N GLY A 477 14.54 21.33 12.05
CA GLY A 477 15.31 22.08 13.02
C GLY A 477 14.51 23.15 13.78
N SER A 478 13.38 23.62 13.24
CA SER A 478 12.45 24.56 13.89
C SER A 478 11.46 23.88 14.85
N GLY A 479 11.38 22.52 14.83
CA GLY A 479 10.41 21.75 15.61
C GLY A 479 9.06 21.59 14.92
N SER A 480 8.99 21.94 13.62
CA SER A 480 7.87 21.57 12.74
C SER A 480 8.17 20.24 12.00
N GLY A 481 7.24 19.76 11.20
CA GLY A 481 7.37 18.51 10.46
C GLY A 481 6.12 17.64 10.53
N PHE A 482 6.07 16.58 9.75
CA PHE A 482 4.89 15.72 9.75
C PHE A 482 4.87 14.69 10.89
N GLY A 483 5.94 14.58 11.68
CA GLY A 483 6.03 13.63 12.79
C GLY A 483 5.07 13.94 13.95
N PRO A 484 4.79 12.96 14.82
CA PRO A 484 3.84 13.07 15.91
C PRO A 484 4.28 14.07 17.01
N ASN A 485 5.58 14.28 17.14
CA ASN A 485 6.18 15.24 18.07
C ASN A 485 6.29 16.66 17.49
N ALA A 486 5.99 16.84 16.20
CA ALA A 486 6.04 18.12 15.48
C ALA A 486 4.64 18.67 15.19
N ASP A 487 4.17 18.68 13.95
CA ASP A 487 2.84 19.22 13.59
C ASP A 487 1.71 18.19 13.72
N ALA A 488 2.04 16.90 13.81
CA ALA A 488 1.14 15.78 14.05
C ALA A 488 -0.12 15.77 13.15
N PRO A 489 0.00 15.84 11.81
CA PRO A 489 -1.18 15.85 10.92
C PRO A 489 -1.93 14.51 10.90
N TRP A 490 -1.32 13.46 11.41
CA TRP A 490 -1.88 12.13 11.57
C TRP A 490 -1.68 11.58 12.97
N LEU A 491 -2.54 10.66 13.38
CA LEU A 491 -2.33 9.71 14.45
C LEU A 491 -2.09 8.35 13.81
N TRP A 492 -0.85 8.03 13.48
CA TRP A 492 -0.48 6.70 13.03
C TRP A 492 -0.54 5.73 14.20
N ILE A 493 -0.99 4.51 13.95
CA ILE A 493 -1.24 3.50 14.98
C ILE A 493 -0.36 2.28 14.81
N ALA A 494 -0.45 1.61 13.66
CA ALA A 494 0.24 0.36 13.46
C ALA A 494 0.43 0.04 11.98
N ASP A 495 1.53 -0.65 11.67
CA ASP A 495 1.71 -1.45 10.46
C ASP A 495 1.27 -2.88 10.75
N PHE A 496 0.29 -3.39 10.04
CA PHE A 496 -0.20 -4.75 10.25
C PHE A 496 0.27 -5.70 9.15
N ASP A 497 0.78 -6.85 9.58
CA ASP A 497 1.46 -7.81 8.71
C ASP A 497 0.52 -8.49 7.70
N TYR A 498 1.09 -8.96 6.60
CA TYR A 498 0.47 -9.96 5.75
C TYR A 498 0.70 -11.35 6.36
N CYS A 499 -0.37 -11.97 6.80
CA CYS A 499 -0.34 -13.29 7.42
C CYS A 499 -0.86 -14.35 6.45
N TYR A 500 -0.19 -15.50 6.43
CA TYR A 500 -0.52 -16.62 5.55
C TYR A 500 -0.54 -17.93 6.34
N PHE A 501 -1.60 -18.72 6.20
CA PHE A 501 -1.53 -20.15 6.50
C PHE A 501 -0.83 -20.84 5.34
N VAL A 502 0.33 -21.40 5.63
CA VAL A 502 1.18 -22.12 4.66
C VAL A 502 1.18 -23.59 5.03
N LYS A 503 0.76 -24.45 4.09
CA LYS A 503 0.66 -25.88 4.30
C LYS A 503 2.02 -26.50 4.59
N ASN A 504 2.08 -27.37 5.60
CA ASN A 504 3.29 -28.04 6.02
C ASN A 504 4.01 -28.70 4.82
N GLY A 505 5.30 -28.46 4.70
CA GLY A 505 6.10 -28.93 3.57
C GLY A 505 6.17 -27.97 2.39
N ILE A 506 5.50 -26.81 2.43
CA ILE A 506 5.75 -25.70 1.51
C ILE A 506 6.81 -24.78 2.12
N ASP A 507 7.81 -24.45 1.33
CA ASP A 507 8.82 -23.44 1.64
C ASP A 507 8.63 -22.27 0.68
N MET A 508 8.34 -21.07 1.22
CA MET A 508 8.15 -19.86 0.45
C MET A 508 9.46 -19.10 0.17
N GLY A 509 10.60 -19.71 0.46
CA GLY A 509 11.91 -19.12 0.20
C GLY A 509 12.25 -17.92 1.09
N THR A 510 13.04 -17.01 0.55
CA THR A 510 13.46 -15.79 1.26
C THR A 510 12.30 -14.81 1.36
N GLU A 511 12.02 -14.30 2.56
CA GLU A 511 10.99 -13.27 2.75
C GLU A 511 11.25 -12.06 1.84
N PRO A 512 10.24 -11.59 1.07
CA PRO A 512 10.33 -10.37 0.29
C PRO A 512 10.62 -9.16 1.19
N ALA A 513 11.29 -8.15 0.65
CA ALA A 513 11.59 -6.92 1.40
C ALA A 513 10.32 -6.18 1.87
N THR A 514 9.21 -6.39 1.19
CA THR A 514 7.88 -5.94 1.62
C THR A 514 6.84 -7.00 1.26
N GLY A 515 5.83 -7.16 2.11
CA GLY A 515 4.73 -8.09 1.86
C GLY A 515 3.87 -7.73 0.64
N HIS A 516 3.98 -6.50 0.11
CA HIS A 516 3.33 -6.10 -1.14
C HIS A 516 3.80 -6.90 -2.34
N ASP A 517 5.05 -7.34 -2.32
CA ASP A 517 5.66 -8.11 -3.39
C ASP A 517 5.60 -9.62 -3.08
N TYR A 518 4.48 -10.08 -2.57
CA TYR A 518 4.24 -11.44 -2.09
C TYR A 518 4.75 -12.56 -3.02
N MET A 519 4.67 -12.36 -4.35
CA MET A 519 5.18 -13.32 -5.33
C MET A 519 6.56 -12.96 -5.91
N GLN A 520 7.26 -11.97 -5.37
CA GLN A 520 8.56 -11.54 -5.88
C GLN A 520 9.58 -12.69 -5.92
N ASN A 521 9.53 -13.59 -4.95
CA ASN A 521 10.40 -14.74 -4.80
C ASN A 521 9.77 -16.06 -5.24
N ILE A 522 8.71 -16.04 -6.07
CA ILE A 522 7.96 -17.25 -6.48
C ILE A 522 8.85 -18.34 -7.09
N CYS A 523 9.98 -17.98 -7.69
CA CYS A 523 10.96 -18.94 -8.22
C CYS A 523 11.73 -19.70 -7.13
N GLU A 524 11.73 -19.21 -5.88
CA GLU A 524 12.36 -19.86 -4.73
C GLU A 524 11.41 -20.85 -4.04
N TRP A 525 10.11 -20.72 -4.27
CA TRP A 525 9.13 -21.57 -3.60
C TRP A 525 9.29 -23.02 -3.96
N THR A 526 9.27 -23.89 -2.95
CA THR A 526 9.43 -25.33 -3.14
C THR A 526 8.46 -26.12 -2.28
N ARG A 527 8.34 -27.41 -2.59
CA ARG A 527 7.66 -28.37 -1.74
C ARG A 527 8.68 -29.42 -1.30
N THR A 528 8.90 -29.50 0.02
CA THR A 528 9.71 -30.58 0.57
C THR A 528 8.93 -31.89 0.41
N ASN A 529 9.53 -32.85 -0.26
CA ASN A 529 8.95 -34.19 -0.28
C ASN A 529 8.91 -34.67 1.16
N SER A 530 7.72 -34.97 1.69
CA SER A 530 7.59 -35.76 2.90
C SER A 530 8.36 -37.07 2.63
N THR A 531 9.60 -37.14 3.06
CA THR A 531 10.27 -38.44 3.18
C THR A 531 9.50 -39.19 4.26
N GLU A 532 8.87 -40.29 3.84
CA GLU A 532 8.22 -41.31 4.66
C GLU A 532 9.04 -41.65 5.92
#